data_2ea5715fa9abf76be113b1e7debcca02
#
_entry.id   2ea5715fa9abf76be113b1e7debcca02
#
_cell.length_a   1.000
_cell.length_b   1.000
_cell.length_c   1.000
_cell.angle_alpha   90.00
_cell.angle_beta   90.00
_cell.angle_gamma   90.00
#
_symmetry.space_group_name_H-M   'P 1'
#
loop_
_entity.id
_entity.type
_entity.pdbx_description
1 polymer ?
#
loop_
_entity_poly.entity_id
_entity_poly.type
_entity_poly.pdbx_seq_one_letter_code
_entity_poly.pdbx_strand_id
1 'polypeptide(L)'
;MANSDDKNFRDAIGVISFLLLAGFFTLLLVNTELGFGWYILLCIIALGFSAFLPSMLDSSNKNKQIENQKRELERIKLVEEALQPQVDIVERMMNDANPLSDIEQTLLQHTLEDRKRIILAAFIKVLEYNEDNVEISADYETYLDSIHTKYLSNDLNMSNPLYEEYIKNCTLSKVLRGEFPQHTIKSCPLNLEAGEVILWVFNSVVLYQEVTKTQYVGGSRGFSIRIAKGLYYRTGSFKGEPITTTSLKPILGGDLIITNKNTYFYSIQKSIKHPHNKVIAYVPFEDAIGIQPSRANSKTQYIKGIDGRFAINLLSNLKNLT
;
A
#
# COMPACT_ATOMS: atom_id res chain seq x y z
N MET A 1 14.91 9.27 20.16
CA MET A 1 15.93 9.54 21.19
C MET A 1 15.43 9.44 22.64
N ALA A 2 14.14 9.41 22.92
CA ALA A 2 13.58 9.32 24.29
C ALA A 2 13.64 7.93 24.96
N ASN A 3 14.04 6.87 24.24
CA ASN A 3 13.90 5.49 24.71
C ASN A 3 15.15 4.92 25.42
N SER A 4 16.32 5.57 25.32
CA SER A 4 17.55 5.12 25.98
C SER A 4 17.68 5.63 27.41
N ASP A 5 17.23 6.86 27.67
CA ASP A 5 17.34 7.49 28.98
C ASP A 5 16.38 6.89 29.99
N ASP A 6 15.20 6.46 29.52
CA ASP A 6 14.17 5.82 30.35
C ASP A 6 14.56 4.36 30.75
N LYS A 7 15.31 3.68 29.88
CA LYS A 7 15.87 2.35 30.20
C LYS A 7 17.00 2.47 31.21
N ASN A 8 17.92 3.40 31.03
CA ASN A 8 19.02 3.66 31.96
C ASN A 8 18.54 4.11 33.35
N PHE A 9 17.46 4.92 33.40
CA PHE A 9 16.82 5.35 34.64
C PHE A 9 16.18 4.17 35.41
N ARG A 10 15.51 3.26 34.71
CA ARG A 10 14.91 2.05 35.28
C ARG A 10 15.95 1.07 35.81
N ASP A 11 17.01 0.86 35.06
CA ASP A 11 18.14 0.01 35.49
C ASP A 11 18.83 0.62 36.71
N ALA A 12 18.97 1.94 36.75
CA ALA A 12 19.51 2.64 37.92
C ALA A 12 18.63 2.51 39.18
N ILE A 13 17.30 2.62 39.05
CA ILE A 13 16.36 2.40 40.17
C ILE A 13 16.43 0.95 40.67
N GLY A 14 16.53 -0.02 39.78
CA GLY A 14 16.68 -1.43 40.12
C GLY A 14 17.98 -1.66 40.92
N VAL A 15 19.09 -1.08 40.47
CA VAL A 15 20.39 -1.18 41.16
C VAL A 15 20.37 -0.47 42.51
N ILE A 16 19.80 0.73 42.61
CA ILE A 16 19.69 1.49 43.88
C ILE A 16 18.80 0.75 44.88
N SER A 17 17.66 0.19 44.45
CA SER A 17 16.77 -0.60 45.30
C SER A 17 17.46 -1.85 45.79
N PHE A 18 18.24 -2.51 44.96
CA PHE A 18 19.04 -3.67 45.33
C PHE A 18 20.12 -3.31 46.35
N LEU A 19 20.86 -2.22 46.17
CA LEU A 19 21.90 -1.75 47.07
C LEU A 19 21.34 -1.32 48.44
N LEU A 20 20.19 -0.65 48.46
CA LEU A 20 19.50 -0.26 49.71
C LEU A 20 19.00 -1.49 50.48
N LEU A 21 18.41 -2.47 49.80
CA LEU A 21 18.00 -3.73 50.39
C LEU A 21 19.20 -4.53 50.92
N ALA A 22 20.26 -4.66 50.14
CA ALA A 22 21.48 -5.34 50.54
C ALA A 22 22.14 -4.64 51.74
N GLY A 23 22.20 -3.30 51.78
CA GLY A 23 22.69 -2.51 52.89
C GLY A 23 21.84 -2.67 54.16
N PHE A 24 20.52 -2.68 54.03
CA PHE A 24 19.60 -2.92 55.14
C PHE A 24 19.77 -4.34 55.72
N PHE A 25 19.94 -5.35 54.85
CA PHE A 25 20.17 -6.73 55.28
C PHE A 25 21.54 -6.94 55.91
N THR A 26 22.60 -6.29 55.47
CA THR A 26 23.91 -6.34 56.14
C THR A 26 23.85 -5.71 57.51
N LEU A 27 23.08 -4.62 57.70
CA LEU A 27 22.89 -3.98 59.00
C LEU A 27 22.10 -4.86 59.99
N LEU A 28 21.08 -5.59 59.50
CA LEU A 28 20.30 -6.56 60.28
C LEU A 28 21.12 -7.77 60.69
N LEU A 29 22.04 -8.24 59.85
CA LEU A 29 22.90 -9.40 60.09
C LEU A 29 23.98 -9.13 61.14
N VAL A 30 24.42 -7.88 61.28
CA VAL A 30 25.41 -7.49 62.31
C VAL A 30 24.80 -7.51 63.69
N ASN A 31 23.46 -7.48 63.86
CA ASN A 31 22.77 -7.35 65.12
C ASN A 31 21.91 -8.55 65.54
N THR A 32 21.85 -9.66 64.81
CA THR A 32 20.98 -10.80 65.13
C THR A 32 21.67 -12.14 64.88
N GLU A 33 21.54 -13.09 65.78
CA GLU A 33 21.97 -14.51 65.67
C GLU A 33 21.06 -15.29 64.65
N LEU A 34 20.73 -14.73 63.55
CA LEU A 34 19.92 -15.39 62.52
C LEU A 34 20.76 -16.40 61.75
N GLY A 35 20.33 -17.66 61.73
CA GLY A 35 21.04 -18.74 61.06
C GLY A 35 21.12 -18.53 59.50
N PHE A 36 22.16 -19.13 58.90
CA PHE A 36 22.47 -19.03 57.43
C PHE A 36 21.29 -19.28 56.48
N GLY A 37 20.33 -20.14 56.89
CA GLY A 37 19.12 -20.42 56.11
C GLY A 37 18.19 -19.21 55.91
N TRP A 38 18.06 -18.35 56.92
CA TRP A 38 17.27 -17.12 56.81
C TRP A 38 17.91 -16.09 55.86
N TYR A 39 19.25 -16.09 55.81
CA TYR A 39 20.00 -15.23 54.89
C TYR A 39 19.70 -15.56 53.41
N ILE A 40 19.70 -16.84 53.05
CA ILE A 40 19.37 -17.31 51.72
C ILE A 40 17.93 -16.94 51.36
N LEU A 41 16.97 -17.14 52.25
CA LEU A 41 15.57 -16.80 52.04
C LEU A 41 15.38 -15.29 51.77
N LEU A 42 16.04 -14.44 52.52
CA LEU A 42 15.96 -12.99 52.37
C LEU A 42 16.63 -12.51 51.07
N CYS A 43 17.72 -13.14 50.64
CA CYS A 43 18.33 -12.86 49.32
C CYS A 43 17.42 -13.25 48.16
N ILE A 44 16.71 -14.37 48.24
CA ILE A 44 15.75 -14.80 47.23
C ILE A 44 14.56 -13.82 47.13
N ILE A 45 14.05 -13.37 48.30
CA ILE A 45 12.98 -12.36 48.37
C ILE A 45 13.45 -11.02 47.74
N ALA A 46 14.65 -10.56 48.05
CA ALA A 46 15.24 -9.33 47.52
C ALA A 46 15.45 -9.40 46.02
N LEU A 47 15.94 -10.53 45.49
CA LEU A 47 16.08 -10.76 44.04
C LEU A 47 14.73 -10.81 43.34
N GLY A 48 13.72 -11.46 43.93
CA GLY A 48 12.35 -11.46 43.41
C GLY A 48 11.75 -10.07 43.37
N PHE A 49 11.94 -9.27 44.38
CA PHE A 49 11.43 -7.89 44.47
C PHE A 49 12.12 -6.95 43.46
N SER A 50 13.44 -7.10 43.27
CA SER A 50 14.21 -6.30 42.33
C SER A 50 13.83 -6.59 40.85
N ALA A 51 13.40 -7.82 40.54
CA ALA A 51 12.90 -8.19 39.23
C ALA A 51 11.43 -7.78 38.99
N PHE A 52 10.61 -7.80 40.04
CA PHE A 52 9.17 -7.54 39.97
C PHE A 52 8.83 -6.04 39.92
N LEU A 53 9.55 -5.20 40.65
CA LEU A 53 9.30 -3.74 40.69
C LEU A 53 9.41 -3.05 39.31
N PRO A 54 10.47 -3.29 38.51
CA PRO A 54 10.58 -2.71 37.18
C PRO A 54 9.46 -3.15 36.26
N SER A 55 9.02 -4.41 36.34
CA SER A 55 7.92 -4.92 35.50
C SER A 55 6.56 -4.30 35.85
N MET A 56 6.29 -4.05 37.12
CA MET A 56 5.09 -3.33 37.57
C MET A 56 5.11 -1.86 37.15
N LEU A 57 6.26 -1.19 37.23
CA LEU A 57 6.38 0.21 36.78
C LEU A 57 6.20 0.33 35.26
N ASP A 58 6.72 -0.63 34.49
CA ASP A 58 6.56 -0.67 33.04
C ASP A 58 5.09 -0.89 32.63
N SER A 59 4.39 -1.80 33.32
CA SER A 59 2.94 -2.02 33.09
C SER A 59 2.08 -0.79 33.46
N SER A 60 2.42 -0.11 34.55
CA SER A 60 1.74 1.12 34.97
C SER A 60 1.93 2.25 33.95
N ASN A 61 3.14 2.43 33.42
CA ASN A 61 3.43 3.44 32.42
C ASN A 61 2.73 3.15 31.08
N LYS A 62 2.70 1.88 30.65
CA LYS A 62 1.94 1.45 29.46
C LYS A 62 0.45 1.73 29.65
N ASN A 63 -0.12 1.41 30.79
CA ASN A 63 -1.54 1.67 31.06
C ASN A 63 -1.85 3.17 31.04
N LYS A 64 -0.98 4.02 31.59
CA LYS A 64 -1.13 5.49 31.52
C LYS A 64 -1.02 6.00 30.09
N GLN A 65 -0.13 5.45 29.27
CA GLN A 65 -0.02 5.82 27.84
C GLN A 65 -1.28 5.44 27.08
N ILE A 66 -1.81 4.22 27.29
CA ILE A 66 -3.06 3.76 26.67
C ILE A 66 -4.24 4.64 27.09
N GLU A 67 -4.32 4.99 28.37
CA GLU A 67 -5.39 5.86 28.89
C GLU A 67 -5.30 7.27 28.32
N ASN A 68 -4.10 7.85 28.22
CA ASN A 68 -3.88 9.13 27.59
C ASN A 68 -4.23 9.12 26.08
N GLN A 69 -3.87 8.05 25.37
CA GLN A 69 -4.27 7.86 23.97
C GLN A 69 -5.80 7.75 23.82
N LYS A 70 -6.48 7.03 24.72
CA LYS A 70 -7.95 6.96 24.72
C LYS A 70 -8.59 8.32 24.95
N ARG A 71 -8.11 9.08 25.93
CA ARG A 71 -8.62 10.43 26.21
C ARG A 71 -8.41 11.39 25.03
N GLU A 72 -7.25 11.27 24.36
CA GLU A 72 -6.96 12.07 23.18
C GLU A 72 -7.88 11.69 22.01
N LEU A 73 -8.10 10.39 21.80
CA LEU A 73 -9.04 9.89 20.79
C LEU A 73 -10.49 10.36 21.05
N GLU A 74 -10.90 10.35 22.31
CA GLU A 74 -12.23 10.86 22.71
C GLU A 74 -12.34 12.38 22.45
N ARG A 75 -11.30 13.15 22.76
CA ARG A 75 -11.27 14.59 22.45
C ARG A 75 -11.38 14.84 20.94
N ILE A 76 -10.62 14.09 20.13
CA ILE A 76 -10.69 14.20 18.66
C ILE A 76 -12.11 13.93 18.18
N LYS A 77 -12.74 12.84 18.65
CA LYS A 77 -14.13 12.52 18.31
C LYS A 77 -15.12 13.61 18.67
N LEU A 78 -15.02 14.17 19.89
CA LEU A 78 -15.88 15.27 20.32
C LEU A 78 -15.72 16.52 19.44
N VAL A 79 -14.49 16.82 19.02
CA VAL A 79 -14.23 17.95 18.10
C VAL A 79 -14.84 17.65 16.72
N GLU A 80 -14.66 16.45 16.20
CA GLU A 80 -15.25 16.03 14.92
C GLU A 80 -16.77 16.09 14.96
N GLU A 81 -17.41 15.57 16.02
CA GLU A 81 -18.86 15.64 16.21
C GLU A 81 -19.35 17.10 16.30
N ALA A 82 -18.61 17.97 16.96
CA ALA A 82 -18.96 19.38 17.08
C ALA A 82 -18.85 20.14 15.74
N LEU A 83 -17.94 19.73 14.86
CA LEU A 83 -17.74 20.30 13.53
C LEU A 83 -18.70 19.72 12.47
N GLN A 84 -19.34 18.58 12.75
CA GLN A 84 -20.18 17.85 11.79
C GLN A 84 -21.27 18.71 11.12
N PRO A 85 -22.03 19.59 11.83
CA PRO A 85 -23.02 20.43 11.18
C PRO A 85 -22.43 21.38 10.12
N GLN A 86 -21.21 21.85 10.34
CA GLN A 86 -20.51 22.72 9.40
C GLN A 86 -19.98 21.92 8.20
N VAL A 87 -19.52 20.69 8.44
CA VAL A 87 -19.14 19.75 7.38
C VAL A 87 -20.31 19.51 6.43
N ASP A 88 -21.51 19.25 6.95
CA ASP A 88 -22.69 18.97 6.14
C ASP A 88 -23.17 20.20 5.33
N ILE A 89 -22.94 21.41 5.86
CA ILE A 89 -23.23 22.65 5.13
C ILE A 89 -22.23 22.82 3.98
N VAL A 90 -20.94 22.69 4.26
CA VAL A 90 -19.87 22.85 3.25
C VAL A 90 -19.94 21.76 2.18
N GLU A 91 -20.26 20.53 2.54
CA GLU A 91 -20.52 19.45 1.60
C GLU A 91 -21.62 19.82 0.59
N ARG A 92 -22.77 20.30 1.08
CA ARG A 92 -23.85 20.77 0.19
C ARG A 92 -23.41 21.91 -0.71
N MET A 93 -22.68 22.89 -0.15
CA MET A 93 -22.15 24.00 -0.95
C MET A 93 -21.19 23.50 -2.05
N MET A 94 -20.38 22.49 -1.77
CA MET A 94 -19.50 21.86 -2.76
C MET A 94 -20.28 21.10 -3.83
N ASN A 95 -21.30 20.34 -3.45
CA ASN A 95 -22.16 19.61 -4.38
C ASN A 95 -22.93 20.57 -5.31
N ASP A 96 -23.35 21.72 -4.80
CA ASP A 96 -24.02 22.78 -5.55
C ASP A 96 -23.02 23.68 -6.33
N ALA A 97 -21.72 23.37 -6.28
CA ALA A 97 -20.63 24.16 -6.88
C ALA A 97 -20.66 25.66 -6.50
N ASN A 98 -20.97 25.96 -5.27
CA ASN A 98 -20.99 27.34 -4.76
C ASN A 98 -19.59 27.97 -4.81
N PRO A 99 -19.47 29.29 -5.04
CA PRO A 99 -18.18 29.98 -5.07
C PRO A 99 -17.34 29.73 -3.80
N LEU A 100 -16.03 29.58 -3.96
CA LEU A 100 -15.11 29.38 -2.83
C LEU A 100 -15.22 30.51 -1.78
N SER A 101 -15.49 31.74 -2.23
CA SER A 101 -15.70 32.91 -1.35
C SER A 101 -16.81 32.66 -0.34
N ASP A 102 -17.89 32.02 -0.74
CA ASP A 102 -19.07 31.79 0.10
C ASP A 102 -18.78 30.72 1.14
N ILE A 103 -18.01 29.66 0.74
CA ILE A 103 -17.49 28.65 1.67
C ILE A 103 -16.57 29.30 2.70
N GLU A 104 -15.64 30.16 2.26
CA GLU A 104 -14.75 30.88 3.16
C GLU A 104 -15.52 31.80 4.14
N GLN A 105 -16.52 32.52 3.64
CA GLN A 105 -17.36 33.38 4.47
C GLN A 105 -18.12 32.58 5.53
N THR A 106 -18.67 31.44 5.17
CA THR A 106 -19.36 30.53 6.10
C THR A 106 -18.44 30.03 7.22
N LEU A 107 -17.14 29.89 6.94
CA LEU A 107 -16.15 29.38 7.88
C LEU A 107 -15.39 30.47 8.65
N LEU A 108 -15.69 31.75 8.45
CA LEU A 108 -14.94 32.86 9.06
C LEU A 108 -14.84 32.81 10.59
N GLN A 109 -15.87 32.27 11.25
CA GLN A 109 -15.91 32.12 12.71
C GLN A 109 -15.05 31.01 13.28
N HIS A 110 -14.54 30.11 12.44
CA HIS A 110 -13.71 28.97 12.83
C HIS A 110 -12.23 29.31 12.77
N THR A 111 -11.40 28.59 13.55
CA THR A 111 -9.95 28.70 13.48
C THR A 111 -9.44 28.18 12.12
N LEU A 112 -8.23 28.55 11.73
CA LEU A 112 -7.64 28.10 10.46
C LEU A 112 -7.54 26.57 10.39
N GLU A 113 -7.23 25.94 11.51
CA GLU A 113 -7.14 24.49 11.64
C GLU A 113 -8.51 23.82 11.48
N ASP A 114 -9.54 24.35 12.15
CA ASP A 114 -10.90 23.80 12.04
C ASP A 114 -11.47 23.98 10.63
N ARG A 115 -11.18 25.11 9.96
CA ARG A 115 -11.56 25.32 8.55
C ARG A 115 -11.00 24.24 7.65
N LYS A 116 -9.70 23.91 7.78
CA LYS A 116 -9.09 22.86 7.01
C LYS A 116 -9.74 21.50 7.28
N ARG A 117 -10.01 21.17 8.54
CA ARG A 117 -10.67 19.92 8.92
C ARG A 117 -12.08 19.83 8.34
N ILE A 118 -12.86 20.88 8.41
CA ILE A 118 -14.21 20.95 7.84
C ILE A 118 -14.15 20.76 6.32
N ILE A 119 -13.27 21.50 5.62
CA ILE A 119 -13.12 21.40 4.17
C ILE A 119 -12.67 20.00 3.76
N LEU A 120 -11.70 19.42 4.45
CA LEU A 120 -11.23 18.05 4.18
C LEU A 120 -12.34 17.01 4.36
N ALA A 121 -13.06 17.08 5.48
CA ALA A 121 -14.14 16.14 5.77
C ALA A 121 -15.30 16.29 4.77
N ALA A 122 -15.68 17.50 4.41
CA ALA A 122 -16.71 17.78 3.40
C ALA A 122 -16.28 17.28 2.01
N PHE A 123 -15.03 17.52 1.64
CA PHE A 123 -14.48 17.08 0.35
C PHE A 123 -14.46 15.54 0.25
N ILE A 124 -14.07 14.83 1.32
CA ILE A 124 -14.13 13.37 1.35
C ILE A 124 -15.56 12.86 1.13
N LYS A 125 -16.56 13.46 1.78
CA LYS A 125 -17.97 13.10 1.56
C LYS A 125 -18.43 13.36 0.13
N VAL A 126 -17.99 14.46 -0.48
CA VAL A 126 -18.25 14.73 -1.91
C VAL A 126 -17.64 13.67 -2.79
N LEU A 127 -16.43 13.19 -2.48
CA LEU A 127 -15.79 12.10 -3.22
C LEU A 127 -16.55 10.79 -3.04
N GLU A 128 -16.96 10.43 -1.82
CA GLU A 128 -17.78 9.24 -1.53
C GLU A 128 -19.09 9.25 -2.31
N TYR A 129 -19.78 10.39 -2.35
CA TYR A 129 -21.03 10.55 -3.10
C TYR A 129 -20.82 10.36 -4.61
N ASN A 130 -19.65 10.75 -5.14
CA ASN A 130 -19.32 10.66 -6.57
C ASN A 130 -18.48 9.42 -6.92
N GLU A 131 -18.27 8.48 -6.01
CA GLU A 131 -17.39 7.30 -6.23
C GLU A 131 -17.84 6.49 -7.47
N ASP A 132 -19.15 6.27 -7.63
CA ASP A 132 -19.71 5.53 -8.76
C ASP A 132 -19.96 6.41 -10.01
N ASN A 133 -19.70 7.71 -9.93
CA ASN A 133 -20.05 8.66 -10.99
C ASN A 133 -18.88 8.88 -11.95
N VAL A 134 -18.89 8.21 -13.09
CA VAL A 134 -17.84 8.33 -14.12
C VAL A 134 -17.98 9.62 -14.93
N GLU A 135 -19.18 10.19 -15.04
CA GLU A 135 -19.43 11.39 -15.84
C GLU A 135 -19.36 12.67 -14.99
N ILE A 136 -18.16 13.11 -14.69
CA ILE A 136 -17.92 14.37 -14.01
C ILE A 136 -17.84 15.49 -15.07
N SER A 137 -18.63 16.57 -14.92
CA SER A 137 -18.56 17.70 -15.84
C SER A 137 -17.22 18.44 -15.72
N ALA A 138 -16.73 19.02 -16.80
CA ALA A 138 -15.45 19.73 -16.80
C ALA A 138 -15.42 20.93 -15.83
N ASP A 139 -16.54 21.63 -15.73
CA ASP A 139 -16.67 22.78 -14.81
C ASP A 139 -16.62 22.33 -13.35
N TYR A 140 -17.30 21.24 -13.01
CA TYR A 140 -17.30 20.69 -11.66
C TYR A 140 -15.95 20.09 -11.27
N GLU A 141 -15.27 19.41 -12.19
CA GLU A 141 -13.89 18.95 -12.00
C GLU A 141 -12.96 20.13 -11.71
N THR A 142 -13.00 21.18 -12.53
CA THR A 142 -12.19 22.39 -12.34
C THR A 142 -12.47 23.05 -10.99
N TYR A 143 -13.73 23.07 -10.56
CA TYR A 143 -14.14 23.58 -9.27
C TYR A 143 -13.52 22.75 -8.11
N LEU A 144 -13.67 21.42 -8.12
CA LEU A 144 -13.08 20.56 -7.11
C LEU A 144 -11.53 20.62 -7.08
N ASP A 145 -10.91 20.68 -8.26
CA ASP A 145 -9.45 20.86 -8.37
C ASP A 145 -8.98 22.19 -7.75
N SER A 146 -9.78 23.25 -7.85
CA SER A 146 -9.49 24.53 -7.22
C SER A 146 -9.53 24.45 -5.70
N ILE A 147 -10.48 23.73 -5.12
CA ILE A 147 -10.58 23.46 -3.67
C ILE A 147 -9.39 22.63 -3.22
N HIS A 148 -9.12 21.53 -3.91
CA HIS A 148 -8.01 20.63 -3.60
C HIS A 148 -6.67 21.39 -3.61
N THR A 149 -6.40 22.14 -4.68
CA THR A 149 -5.14 22.88 -4.83
C THR A 149 -4.97 23.92 -3.73
N LYS A 150 -6.04 24.60 -3.35
CA LYS A 150 -5.98 25.69 -2.37
C LYS A 150 -5.85 25.19 -0.93
N TYR A 151 -6.53 24.11 -0.56
CA TYR A 151 -6.69 23.71 0.84
C TYR A 151 -6.14 22.33 1.17
N LEU A 152 -6.13 21.37 0.22
CA LEU A 152 -5.98 19.94 0.50
C LEU A 152 -4.74 19.31 -0.11
N SER A 153 -3.97 20.01 -0.92
CA SER A 153 -2.84 19.46 -1.68
C SER A 153 -1.77 18.77 -0.83
N ASN A 154 -1.65 19.11 0.45
CA ASN A 154 -0.71 18.49 1.38
C ASN A 154 -1.32 17.32 2.16
N ASP A 155 -2.65 17.30 2.32
CA ASP A 155 -3.36 16.37 3.20
C ASP A 155 -4.03 15.24 2.42
N LEU A 156 -4.42 15.50 1.17
CA LEU A 156 -5.10 14.55 0.31
C LEU A 156 -4.32 14.34 -1.00
N ASN A 157 -3.95 13.11 -1.28
CA ASN A 157 -3.15 12.76 -2.45
C ASN A 157 -3.50 11.34 -2.95
N MET A 158 -2.81 10.87 -4.01
CA MET A 158 -3.00 9.56 -4.63
C MET A 158 -2.80 8.34 -3.69
N SER A 159 -2.34 8.54 -2.45
CA SER A 159 -2.30 7.47 -1.46
C SER A 159 -3.64 7.27 -0.74
N ASN A 160 -4.58 8.21 -0.88
CA ASN A 160 -5.94 8.07 -0.38
C ASN A 160 -6.79 7.36 -1.45
N PRO A 161 -7.43 6.21 -1.14
CA PRO A 161 -8.19 5.44 -2.13
C PRO A 161 -9.35 6.21 -2.77
N LEU A 162 -10.08 7.02 -2.01
CA LEU A 162 -11.19 7.82 -2.54
C LEU A 162 -10.71 8.90 -3.51
N TYR A 163 -9.58 9.55 -3.18
CA TYR A 163 -8.99 10.54 -4.07
C TYR A 163 -8.41 9.89 -5.33
N GLU A 164 -7.79 8.73 -5.22
CA GLU A 164 -7.33 7.95 -6.37
C GLU A 164 -8.49 7.60 -7.30
N GLU A 165 -9.62 7.12 -6.74
CA GLU A 165 -10.82 6.77 -7.51
C GLU A 165 -11.43 8.02 -8.20
N TYR A 166 -11.53 9.14 -7.49
CA TYR A 166 -11.94 10.41 -8.08
C TYR A 166 -11.06 10.79 -9.29
N ILE A 167 -9.74 10.71 -9.17
CA ILE A 167 -8.82 11.02 -10.27
C ILE A 167 -8.95 10.03 -11.43
N LYS A 168 -9.23 8.74 -11.17
CA LYS A 168 -9.56 7.76 -12.22
C LYS A 168 -10.83 8.17 -12.97
N ASN A 169 -11.89 8.57 -12.24
CA ASN A 169 -13.15 9.01 -12.83
C ASN A 169 -12.97 10.29 -13.65
N CYS A 170 -12.23 11.29 -13.16
CA CYS A 170 -11.86 12.47 -13.92
C CYS A 170 -11.07 12.12 -15.19
N THR A 171 -10.15 11.18 -15.11
CA THR A 171 -9.36 10.70 -16.25
C THR A 171 -10.26 10.08 -17.31
N LEU A 172 -11.16 9.18 -16.93
CA LEU A 172 -12.12 8.56 -17.83
C LEU A 172 -13.07 9.59 -18.45
N SER A 173 -13.61 10.51 -17.66
CA SER A 173 -14.46 11.61 -18.13
C SER A 173 -13.77 12.44 -19.21
N LYS A 174 -12.52 12.84 -19.01
CA LYS A 174 -11.73 13.57 -20.01
C LYS A 174 -11.57 12.77 -21.29
N VAL A 175 -11.15 11.52 -21.18
CA VAL A 175 -10.98 10.64 -22.35
C VAL A 175 -12.28 10.43 -23.10
N LEU A 176 -13.41 10.29 -22.40
CA LEU A 176 -14.73 10.19 -23.02
C LEU A 176 -15.11 11.47 -23.81
N ARG A 177 -14.72 12.65 -23.32
CA ARG A 177 -14.91 13.94 -24.01
C ARG A 177 -13.88 14.22 -25.12
N GLY A 178 -12.88 13.32 -25.32
CA GLY A 178 -11.80 13.54 -26.29
C GLY A 178 -10.69 14.48 -25.77
N GLU A 179 -10.61 14.69 -24.47
CA GLU A 179 -9.65 15.56 -23.81
C GLU A 179 -8.50 14.75 -23.21
N PHE A 180 -7.27 15.29 -23.25
CA PHE A 180 -6.13 14.66 -22.59
C PHE A 180 -6.12 14.98 -21.10
N PRO A 181 -5.95 13.96 -20.23
CA PRO A 181 -5.75 14.19 -18.80
C PRO A 181 -4.49 15.02 -18.56
N GLN A 182 -4.59 16.05 -17.70
CA GLN A 182 -3.48 16.92 -17.37
C GLN A 182 -2.82 16.53 -16.02
N HIS A 183 -2.57 15.22 -15.83
CA HIS A 183 -1.89 14.79 -14.61
C HIS A 183 -0.39 15.07 -14.71
N THR A 184 0.14 15.74 -13.70
CA THR A 184 1.58 15.94 -13.55
C THR A 184 2.23 14.62 -13.15
N ILE A 185 2.59 13.80 -14.12
CA ILE A 185 3.43 12.62 -13.88
C ILE A 185 4.84 13.12 -13.62
N LYS A 186 5.24 13.08 -12.37
CA LYS A 186 6.48 13.71 -11.86
C LYS A 186 7.77 13.26 -12.55
N SER A 187 7.83 12.08 -13.13
CA SER A 187 8.92 11.64 -14.01
C SER A 187 8.52 10.33 -14.71
N CYS A 188 8.61 10.31 -16.02
CA CYS A 188 8.50 9.08 -16.79
C CYS A 188 9.88 8.76 -17.38
N PRO A 189 10.43 7.57 -17.10
CA PRO A 189 11.75 7.19 -17.62
C PRO A 189 11.72 6.78 -19.09
N LEU A 190 10.57 6.92 -19.76
CA LEU A 190 10.38 6.53 -21.16
C LEU A 190 10.64 7.69 -22.11
N ASN A 191 11.28 7.39 -23.25
CA ASN A 191 11.30 8.29 -24.39
C ASN A 191 9.98 8.14 -25.16
N LEU A 192 9.07 9.08 -24.97
CA LEU A 192 7.78 9.12 -25.64
C LEU A 192 7.93 9.56 -27.09
N GLU A 193 7.03 9.10 -27.96
CA GLU A 193 6.94 9.53 -29.35
C GLU A 193 6.36 10.96 -29.47
N ALA A 194 6.59 11.61 -30.58
CA ALA A 194 5.99 12.91 -30.84
C ALA A 194 4.44 12.85 -30.74
N GLY A 195 3.86 13.72 -29.92
CA GLY A 195 2.42 13.73 -29.64
C GLY A 195 1.92 12.53 -28.83
N GLU A 196 2.81 11.79 -28.17
CA GLU A 196 2.42 10.76 -27.22
C GLU A 196 2.27 11.37 -25.82
N VAL A 197 1.09 11.14 -25.22
CA VAL A 197 0.71 11.68 -23.91
C VAL A 197 0.42 10.52 -22.97
N ILE A 198 0.95 10.58 -21.76
CA ILE A 198 0.67 9.60 -20.71
C ILE A 198 -0.72 9.88 -20.16
N LEU A 199 -1.55 8.84 -20.11
CA LEU A 199 -2.91 8.90 -19.59
C LEU A 199 -2.98 8.37 -18.15
N TRP A 200 -2.21 7.30 -17.85
CA TRP A 200 -2.17 6.72 -16.52
C TRP A 200 -0.89 5.92 -16.27
N VAL A 201 -0.51 5.82 -14.99
CA VAL A 201 0.61 5.00 -14.51
C VAL A 201 0.15 4.15 -13.34
N PHE A 202 0.25 2.85 -13.47
CA PHE A 202 0.12 1.91 -12.36
C PHE A 202 1.51 1.55 -11.88
N ASN A 203 1.80 1.87 -10.62
CA ASN A 203 3.08 1.60 -10.00
C ASN A 203 3.10 0.20 -9.34
N SER A 204 4.29 -0.37 -9.21
CA SER A 204 4.53 -1.61 -8.46
C SER A 204 3.71 -2.82 -8.95
N VAL A 205 3.54 -2.93 -10.26
CA VAL A 205 2.84 -4.05 -10.91
C VAL A 205 3.78 -5.22 -11.17
N VAL A 206 3.22 -6.41 -11.38
CA VAL A 206 4.00 -7.62 -11.69
C VAL A 206 3.58 -8.19 -13.03
N LEU A 207 4.56 -8.37 -13.91
CA LEU A 207 4.38 -9.05 -15.19
C LEU A 207 4.40 -10.56 -14.98
N TYR A 208 3.35 -11.24 -15.46
CA TYR A 208 3.24 -12.69 -15.51
C TYR A 208 3.25 -13.18 -16.95
N GLN A 209 3.78 -14.38 -17.16
CA GLN A 209 3.75 -15.06 -18.45
C GLN A 209 3.42 -16.53 -18.27
N GLU A 210 2.75 -17.09 -19.27
CA GLU A 210 2.50 -18.53 -19.34
C GLU A 210 3.80 -19.28 -19.58
N VAL A 211 4.09 -20.23 -18.68
CA VAL A 211 5.20 -21.15 -18.79
C VAL A 211 4.65 -22.55 -18.95
N THR A 212 4.92 -23.13 -20.08
CA THR A 212 4.54 -24.49 -20.39
C THR A 212 5.70 -25.44 -20.01
N LYS A 213 5.42 -26.40 -19.14
CA LYS A 213 6.34 -27.49 -18.81
C LYS A 213 5.80 -28.78 -19.37
N THR A 214 6.61 -29.45 -20.18
CA THR A 214 6.30 -30.78 -20.64
C THR A 214 7.14 -31.79 -19.82
N GLN A 215 6.46 -32.65 -19.10
CA GLN A 215 7.09 -33.79 -18.40
C GLN A 215 6.71 -35.06 -19.10
N TYR A 216 7.72 -35.90 -19.36
CA TYR A 216 7.49 -37.23 -19.90
C TYR A 216 7.29 -38.20 -18.73
N VAL A 217 6.08 -38.68 -18.56
CA VAL A 217 5.75 -39.71 -17.55
C VAL A 217 5.68 -41.06 -18.24
N GLY A 218 6.56 -41.92 -17.90
CA GLY A 218 6.60 -43.27 -18.49
C GLY A 218 7.73 -44.12 -17.93
N GLY A 219 7.63 -45.41 -18.10
CA GLY A 219 8.67 -46.37 -17.71
C GLY A 219 9.67 -46.61 -18.83
N SER A 220 10.96 -46.60 -18.51
CA SER A 220 11.98 -47.19 -19.39
C SER A 220 12.08 -48.67 -19.08
N ARG A 221 11.76 -49.54 -20.06
CA ARG A 221 12.07 -50.96 -19.99
C ARG A 221 13.29 -51.19 -20.87
N GLY A 222 14.39 -51.56 -20.28
CA GLY A 222 15.62 -51.89 -20.97
C GLY A 222 16.59 -52.58 -20.04
N PHE A 223 17.47 -53.38 -20.61
CA PHE A 223 18.56 -53.99 -19.88
C PHE A 223 19.91 -53.53 -20.43
N SER A 224 20.88 -53.50 -19.55
CA SER A 224 22.24 -53.14 -19.87
C SER A 224 23.12 -54.33 -19.62
N ILE A 225 23.82 -54.78 -20.66
CA ILE A 225 24.77 -55.89 -20.58
C ILE A 225 26.17 -55.31 -20.66
N ARG A 226 27.02 -55.66 -19.70
CA ARG A 226 28.45 -55.35 -19.78
C ARG A 226 29.17 -56.29 -20.70
N ILE A 227 29.72 -55.76 -21.79
CA ILE A 227 30.47 -56.59 -22.80
C ILE A 227 31.96 -56.64 -22.42
N ALA A 228 32.54 -55.57 -21.92
CA ALA A 228 33.92 -55.48 -21.47
C ALA A 228 34.09 -54.42 -20.39
N LYS A 229 35.28 -54.31 -19.79
CA LYS A 229 35.58 -53.32 -18.79
C LYS A 229 35.40 -51.90 -19.39
N GLY A 230 34.33 -51.19 -18.95
CA GLY A 230 33.98 -49.86 -19.46
C GLY A 230 33.04 -49.83 -20.68
N LEU A 231 32.68 -50.96 -21.26
CA LEU A 231 31.78 -51.08 -22.42
C LEU A 231 30.45 -51.72 -22.03
N TYR A 232 29.36 -51.01 -22.23
CA TYR A 232 27.99 -51.45 -21.93
C TYR A 232 27.13 -51.38 -23.18
N TYR A 233 26.42 -52.46 -23.48
CA TYR A 233 25.38 -52.50 -24.51
C TYR A 233 24.04 -52.26 -23.80
N ARG A 234 23.33 -51.19 -24.21
CA ARG A 234 22.01 -50.83 -23.65
C ARG A 234 20.95 -50.97 -24.72
N THR A 235 19.97 -51.83 -24.47
CA THR A 235 18.74 -51.88 -25.28
C THR A 235 17.58 -51.45 -24.42
N GLY A 236 16.74 -50.63 -24.96
CA GLY A 236 15.51 -50.21 -24.29
C GLY A 236 14.81 -49.10 -25.07
N SER A 237 13.52 -49.13 -25.05
CA SER A 237 12.70 -48.03 -25.55
C SER A 237 12.08 -47.29 -24.36
N PHE A 238 12.21 -45.99 -24.36
CA PHE A 238 11.46 -45.11 -23.45
C PHE A 238 10.10 -44.85 -24.11
N LYS A 239 9.02 -45.34 -23.50
CA LYS A 239 7.64 -44.99 -23.85
C LYS A 239 7.13 -44.03 -22.76
N GLY A 240 7.36 -42.72 -22.93
CA GLY A 240 6.81 -41.70 -22.07
C GLY A 240 5.72 -40.91 -22.80
N GLU A 241 4.60 -40.71 -22.16
CA GLU A 241 3.59 -39.79 -22.64
C GLU A 241 3.94 -38.37 -22.16
N PRO A 242 3.97 -37.38 -23.07
CA PRO A 242 4.22 -36.00 -22.69
C PRO A 242 2.99 -35.40 -21.96
N ILE A 243 3.15 -35.09 -20.70
CA ILE A 243 2.15 -34.32 -19.94
C ILE A 243 2.58 -32.85 -19.98
N THR A 244 1.79 -32.06 -20.66
CA THR A 244 2.05 -30.63 -20.78
C THR A 244 1.17 -29.84 -19.75
N THR A 245 1.82 -29.16 -18.83
CA THR A 245 1.16 -28.29 -17.83
C THR A 245 1.52 -26.85 -18.10
N THR A 246 0.51 -26.00 -18.30
CA THR A 246 0.68 -24.55 -18.42
C THR A 246 0.38 -23.89 -17.10
N SER A 247 1.27 -23.04 -16.63
CA SER A 247 1.10 -22.24 -15.40
C SER A 247 1.56 -20.81 -15.62
N LEU A 248 0.87 -19.85 -14.99
CA LEU A 248 1.28 -18.45 -14.93
C LEU A 248 2.42 -18.29 -13.92
N LYS A 249 3.51 -17.65 -14.34
CA LYS A 249 4.64 -17.34 -13.46
C LYS A 249 4.95 -15.86 -13.46
N PRO A 250 5.25 -15.28 -12.27
CA PRO A 250 5.78 -13.93 -12.19
C PRO A 250 7.17 -13.90 -12.87
N ILE A 251 7.37 -12.90 -13.71
CA ILE A 251 8.62 -12.71 -14.45
C ILE A 251 9.38 -11.52 -13.86
N LEU A 252 8.70 -10.38 -13.66
CA LEU A 252 9.36 -9.13 -13.33
C LEU A 252 8.39 -8.15 -12.67
N GLY A 253 8.87 -7.39 -11.69
CA GLY A 253 8.17 -6.23 -11.13
C GLY A 253 8.53 -4.96 -11.89
N GLY A 254 7.60 -4.02 -11.96
CA GLY A 254 7.78 -2.75 -12.67
C GLY A 254 6.55 -1.87 -12.61
N ASP A 255 6.40 -0.97 -13.58
CA ASP A 255 5.26 -0.08 -13.73
C ASP A 255 4.56 -0.30 -15.07
N LEU A 256 3.24 -0.17 -15.09
CA LEU A 256 2.44 -0.17 -16.32
C LEU A 256 2.07 1.27 -16.66
N ILE A 257 2.47 1.73 -17.84
CA ILE A 257 2.23 3.09 -18.31
C ILE A 257 1.34 3.02 -19.55
N ILE A 258 0.17 3.64 -19.48
CA ILE A 258 -0.78 3.74 -20.58
C ILE A 258 -0.68 5.13 -21.17
N THR A 259 -0.44 5.19 -22.48
CA THR A 259 -0.43 6.44 -23.27
C THR A 259 -1.55 6.40 -24.30
N ASN A 260 -1.75 7.49 -25.02
CA ASN A 260 -2.69 7.51 -26.15
C ASN A 260 -2.26 6.65 -27.35
N LYS A 261 -0.98 6.23 -27.44
CA LYS A 261 -0.44 5.44 -28.55
C LYS A 261 -0.01 4.04 -28.18
N ASN A 262 0.48 3.87 -26.96
CA ASN A 262 1.16 2.64 -26.55
C ASN A 262 0.81 2.29 -25.10
N THR A 263 0.93 1.02 -24.78
CA THR A 263 1.03 0.53 -23.39
C THR A 263 2.45 0.06 -23.14
N TYR A 264 3.08 0.54 -22.07
CA TYR A 264 4.43 0.16 -21.70
C TYR A 264 4.42 -0.59 -20.37
N PHE A 265 5.11 -1.71 -20.32
CA PHE A 265 5.59 -2.26 -19.07
C PHE A 265 7.05 -1.82 -18.91
N TYR A 266 7.34 -1.05 -17.86
CA TYR A 266 8.65 -0.52 -17.58
C TYR A 266 9.24 -1.15 -16.32
N SER A 267 10.48 -1.61 -16.41
CA SER A 267 11.31 -2.04 -15.28
C SER A 267 12.77 -1.70 -15.58
N ILE A 268 13.57 -1.54 -14.53
CA ILE A 268 15.02 -1.31 -14.66
C ILE A 268 15.70 -2.39 -15.51
N GLN A 269 15.20 -3.64 -15.44
CA GLN A 269 15.79 -4.77 -16.14
C GLN A 269 15.29 -4.92 -17.58
N LYS A 270 14.05 -4.49 -17.85
CA LYS A 270 13.40 -4.72 -19.15
C LYS A 270 12.23 -3.79 -19.34
N SER A 271 12.15 -3.16 -20.51
CA SER A 271 10.97 -2.42 -20.96
C SER A 271 10.31 -3.14 -22.12
N ILE A 272 8.98 -3.18 -22.11
CA ILE A 272 8.17 -3.79 -23.18
C ILE A 272 7.18 -2.74 -23.65
N LYS A 273 7.14 -2.53 -24.97
CA LYS A 273 6.22 -1.59 -25.64
C LYS A 273 5.18 -2.37 -26.43
N HIS A 274 3.92 -2.06 -26.22
CA HIS A 274 2.77 -2.56 -26.97
C HIS A 274 2.04 -1.41 -27.66
N PRO A 275 2.32 -1.13 -28.95
CA PRO A 275 1.51 -0.20 -29.72
C PRO A 275 0.06 -0.68 -29.78
N HIS A 276 -0.91 0.20 -29.53
CA HIS A 276 -2.33 -0.20 -29.47
C HIS A 276 -2.80 -0.83 -30.77
N ASN A 277 -2.32 -0.36 -31.91
CA ASN A 277 -2.62 -0.94 -33.23
C ASN A 277 -1.97 -2.31 -33.49
N LYS A 278 -1.11 -2.80 -32.58
CA LYS A 278 -0.48 -4.12 -32.61
C LYS A 278 -0.91 -5.02 -31.46
N VAL A 279 -1.99 -4.68 -30.78
CA VAL A 279 -2.65 -5.49 -29.75
C VAL A 279 -3.95 -6.02 -30.34
N ILE A 280 -4.15 -7.34 -30.27
CA ILE A 280 -5.39 -7.98 -30.72
C ILE A 280 -6.50 -7.75 -29.70
N ALA A 281 -6.18 -7.94 -28.42
CA ALA A 281 -7.14 -7.82 -27.35
C ALA A 281 -6.47 -7.43 -26.03
N TYR A 282 -7.21 -6.67 -25.25
CA TYR A 282 -6.99 -6.46 -23.83
C TYR A 282 -8.01 -7.30 -23.05
N VAL A 283 -7.56 -8.19 -22.20
CA VAL A 283 -8.41 -9.11 -21.42
C VAL A 283 -8.49 -8.60 -19.98
N PRO A 284 -9.65 -8.13 -19.51
CA PRO A 284 -9.80 -7.62 -18.17
C PRO A 284 -9.88 -8.76 -17.13
N PHE A 285 -9.26 -8.52 -15.97
CA PHE A 285 -9.44 -9.26 -14.73
C PHE A 285 -9.71 -8.24 -13.63
N GLU A 286 -10.08 -8.68 -12.45
CA GLU A 286 -10.35 -7.79 -11.34
C GLU A 286 -9.10 -6.97 -10.94
N ASP A 287 -7.97 -7.65 -10.77
CA ASP A 287 -6.70 -7.08 -10.31
C ASP A 287 -5.57 -7.16 -11.37
N ALA A 288 -5.92 -7.37 -12.64
CA ALA A 288 -4.96 -7.56 -13.71
C ALA A 288 -5.51 -7.21 -15.09
N ILE A 289 -4.63 -7.07 -16.06
CA ILE A 289 -4.95 -7.01 -17.48
C ILE A 289 -4.07 -7.99 -18.28
N GLY A 290 -4.70 -8.71 -19.22
CA GLY A 290 -4.01 -9.51 -20.23
C GLY A 290 -3.82 -8.72 -21.51
N ILE A 291 -2.60 -8.64 -22.01
CA ILE A 291 -2.27 -7.99 -23.28
C ILE A 291 -1.94 -9.10 -24.29
N GLN A 292 -2.72 -9.19 -25.36
CA GLN A 292 -2.51 -10.14 -26.44
C GLN A 292 -1.92 -9.43 -27.67
N PRO A 293 -0.60 -9.53 -27.92
CA PRO A 293 0.02 -8.91 -29.09
C PRO A 293 -0.40 -9.58 -30.40
N SER A 294 -0.43 -8.81 -31.49
CA SER A 294 -0.80 -9.30 -32.83
C SER A 294 0.29 -10.11 -33.54
N ARG A 295 1.49 -10.18 -32.94
CA ARG A 295 2.61 -10.94 -33.53
C ARG A 295 2.37 -12.44 -33.42
N ALA A 296 2.56 -13.18 -34.52
CA ALA A 296 2.46 -14.64 -34.54
C ALA A 296 3.36 -15.27 -33.45
N ASN A 297 2.83 -16.26 -32.75
CA ASN A 297 3.49 -17.00 -31.65
C ASN A 297 3.83 -16.14 -30.40
N SER A 298 3.32 -14.90 -30.28
CA SER A 298 3.47 -14.16 -29.04
C SER A 298 2.48 -14.66 -27.98
N LYS A 299 3.01 -14.87 -26.77
CA LYS A 299 2.18 -15.25 -25.63
C LYS A 299 1.50 -14.03 -25.04
N THR A 300 0.28 -14.24 -24.54
CA THR A 300 -0.41 -13.22 -23.73
C THR A 300 0.44 -12.86 -22.50
N GLN A 301 0.57 -11.59 -22.25
CA GLN A 301 1.23 -11.04 -21.08
C GLN A 301 0.19 -10.59 -20.08
N TYR A 302 0.32 -11.00 -18.85
CA TYR A 302 -0.61 -10.64 -17.79
C TYR A 302 0.10 -9.68 -16.83
N ILE A 303 -0.51 -8.54 -16.56
CA ILE A 303 0.03 -7.54 -15.64
C ILE A 303 -0.92 -7.45 -14.47
N LYS A 304 -0.42 -7.82 -13.29
CA LYS A 304 -1.17 -7.91 -12.04
C LYS A 304 -0.79 -6.77 -11.10
N GLY A 305 -1.71 -6.40 -10.22
CA GLY A 305 -1.57 -5.29 -9.27
C GLY A 305 -2.13 -3.97 -9.81
N ILE A 306 -3.15 -4.06 -10.66
CA ILE A 306 -3.84 -2.91 -11.24
C ILE A 306 -5.34 -3.04 -11.07
N ASP A 307 -6.04 -1.93 -11.11
CA ASP A 307 -7.47 -1.92 -11.33
C ASP A 307 -7.78 -2.27 -12.79
N GLY A 308 -8.18 -3.53 -13.01
CA GLY A 308 -8.41 -4.04 -14.36
C GLY A 308 -9.63 -3.42 -15.03
N ARG A 309 -10.67 -3.00 -14.26
CA ARG A 309 -11.86 -2.33 -14.80
C ARG A 309 -11.52 -0.94 -15.30
N PHE A 310 -10.82 -0.16 -14.51
CA PHE A 310 -10.36 1.15 -14.91
C PHE A 310 -9.44 1.06 -16.14
N ALA A 311 -8.45 0.16 -16.12
CA ALA A 311 -7.52 -0.02 -17.24
C ALA A 311 -8.22 -0.36 -18.55
N ILE A 312 -9.20 -1.28 -18.55
CA ILE A 312 -9.93 -1.65 -19.77
C ILE A 312 -10.84 -0.53 -20.25
N ASN A 313 -11.50 0.19 -19.34
CA ASN A 313 -12.32 1.33 -19.69
C ASN A 313 -11.49 2.43 -20.35
N LEU A 314 -10.32 2.74 -19.79
CA LEU A 314 -9.38 3.70 -20.37
C LEU A 314 -8.94 3.27 -21.77
N LEU A 315 -8.46 2.03 -21.92
CA LEU A 315 -7.96 1.50 -23.19
C LEU A 315 -9.05 1.41 -24.27
N SER A 316 -10.28 1.09 -23.91
CA SER A 316 -11.41 0.98 -24.85
C SER A 316 -11.86 2.33 -25.41
N ASN A 317 -11.60 3.42 -24.69
CA ASN A 317 -12.03 4.76 -25.04
C ASN A 317 -10.92 5.62 -25.67
N LEU A 318 -9.71 5.08 -25.88
CA LEU A 318 -8.59 5.81 -26.51
C LEU A 318 -8.93 6.36 -27.91
N LYS A 319 -9.85 5.72 -28.64
CA LYS A 319 -10.34 6.18 -29.95
C LYS A 319 -10.97 7.59 -29.91
N ASN A 320 -11.39 8.05 -28.73
CA ASN A 320 -11.98 9.38 -28.57
C ASN A 320 -10.90 10.49 -28.55
N LEU A 321 -9.64 10.14 -28.32
CA LEU A 321 -8.49 11.06 -28.25
C LEU A 321 -7.79 11.29 -29.58
N THR A 322 -8.40 10.90 -30.72
CA THR A 322 -7.83 11.02 -32.07
C THR A 322 -8.18 12.34 -32.74
#